data_c2c68a87c5bc59d415c8c058e46e42ce
#
_entry.id   c2c68a87c5bc59d415c8c058e46e42ce
#
_cell.length_a   1.000
_cell.length_b   1.000
_cell.length_c   1.000
_cell.angle_alpha   90.00
_cell.angle_beta   90.00
_cell.angle_gamma   90.00
#
_symmetry.space_group_name_H-M   'P 1'
#
loop_
_entity.id
_entity.type
_entity.pdbx_description
1 polymer ?
#
loop_
_entity_poly.entity_id
_entity_poly.type
_entity_poly.pdbx_seq_one_letter_code
_entity_poly.pdbx_strand_id
1 'polypeptide(L)'
;MPLHRLRLPSLAVFLLAALTSGCRSHTRMPPEARASLDSALTGPEAVQYLRVSVHVTPFFGDATKRLLTPYAPEDVRLLDDTQGKPIHPGAAERILPAGTKLRITKVEFPTSWVVTERVLYTPRTWPWVYLKEEGAPEGPPLMLVLPPNLERPEDFRTELERYLSPRELTAQLEALPPAVKDAVKGKRLVANMPLDAVRMAWGPPEVVRRTLEGTSKNEEWSYPGGRRKAFLTDGRLARAEEAGKPLLP
;
A
#
# COMPACT_ATOMS: atom_id res chain seq x y z
N MET A 1 14.57 28.57 72.08
CA MET A 1 14.75 28.92 70.63
C MET A 1 14.54 27.68 69.82
N PRO A 2 13.46 27.51 69.07
CA PRO A 2 13.27 26.34 68.21
C PRO A 2 13.72 26.62 66.78
N LEU A 3 14.51 25.72 66.22
CA LEU A 3 15.00 25.69 64.85
C LEU A 3 13.87 25.37 63.87
N HIS A 4 13.53 26.32 63.03
CA HIS A 4 12.64 26.11 61.88
C HIS A 4 13.32 25.25 60.82
N ARG A 5 12.83 24.02 60.62
CA ARG A 5 13.18 23.19 59.46
C ARG A 5 12.42 23.72 58.24
N LEU A 6 13.17 24.31 57.29
CA LEU A 6 12.67 24.64 55.96
C LEU A 6 12.27 23.38 55.23
N ARG A 7 10.99 23.20 54.92
CA ARG A 7 10.49 22.22 54.00
C ARG A 7 10.67 22.76 52.57
N LEU A 8 11.61 22.24 51.82
CA LEU A 8 11.69 22.48 50.37
C LEU A 8 10.48 21.82 49.67
N PRO A 9 9.81 22.51 48.79
CA PRO A 9 8.58 22.04 48.22
C PRO A 9 8.86 20.97 47.12
N SER A 10 7.99 19.98 47.07
CA SER A 10 7.88 18.87 46.11
C SER A 10 7.60 19.29 44.66
N LEU A 11 8.07 20.45 44.21
CA LEU A 11 7.83 20.99 42.86
C LEU A 11 8.75 20.36 41.78
N ALA A 12 9.87 19.76 42.21
CA ALA A 12 10.86 19.19 41.27
C ALA A 12 10.43 17.85 40.67
N VAL A 13 9.53 17.10 41.32
CA VAL A 13 9.10 15.77 40.83
C VAL A 13 8.06 15.86 39.71
N PHE A 14 7.25 16.93 39.65
CA PHE A 14 6.24 17.10 38.58
C PHE A 14 6.81 17.55 37.25
N LEU A 15 7.98 18.16 37.20
CA LEU A 15 8.59 18.63 35.96
C LEU A 15 9.25 17.50 35.15
N LEU A 16 9.65 16.38 35.80
CA LEU A 16 10.27 15.24 35.11
C LEU A 16 9.26 14.31 34.42
N ALA A 17 8.00 14.32 34.88
CA ALA A 17 6.95 13.48 34.28
C ALA A 17 6.36 14.07 32.99
N ALA A 18 6.53 15.36 32.73
CA ALA A 18 6.01 16.05 31.53
C ALA A 18 6.91 15.88 30.30
N LEU A 19 8.15 15.39 30.46
CA LEU A 19 9.10 15.21 29.36
C LEU A 19 8.99 13.83 28.66
N THR A 20 8.12 12.94 29.14
CA THR A 20 7.89 11.61 28.52
C THR A 20 6.74 11.57 27.53
N SER A 21 6.17 12.72 27.15
CA SER A 21 5.25 12.82 26.00
C SER A 21 6.03 12.74 24.69
N GLY A 22 7.08 11.94 24.62
CA GLY A 22 7.84 11.64 23.42
C GLY A 22 6.91 11.11 22.34
N CYS A 23 7.10 11.54 21.11
CA CYS A 23 6.37 11.14 19.92
C CYS A 23 6.00 9.65 20.00
N ARG A 24 4.70 9.34 20.02
CA ARG A 24 4.23 7.96 20.06
C ARG A 24 4.68 7.24 18.79
N SER A 25 5.28 6.06 18.95
CA SER A 25 5.49 5.16 17.82
C SER A 25 4.14 4.77 17.22
N HIS A 26 4.03 4.83 15.90
CA HIS A 26 2.83 4.43 15.15
C HIS A 26 2.89 2.96 14.71
N THR A 27 3.92 2.22 15.14
CA THR A 27 3.99 0.76 14.95
C THR A 27 3.98 0.07 16.32
N ARG A 28 3.25 -1.04 16.41
CA ARG A 28 3.22 -1.91 17.57
C ARG A 28 4.12 -3.14 17.42
N MET A 29 4.66 -3.37 16.22
CA MET A 29 5.57 -4.48 15.98
C MET A 29 6.86 -4.29 16.77
N PRO A 30 7.33 -5.29 17.55
CA PRO A 30 8.55 -5.22 18.34
C PRO A 30 9.80 -4.93 17.50
N PRO A 31 10.82 -4.23 18.04
CA PRO A 31 12.04 -3.88 17.31
C PRO A 31 12.74 -5.07 16.64
N GLU A 32 12.88 -6.18 17.38
CA GLU A 32 13.50 -7.42 16.90
C GLU A 32 12.72 -8.05 15.75
N ALA A 33 11.39 -8.03 15.81
CA ALA A 33 10.53 -8.54 14.74
C ALA A 33 10.65 -7.68 13.47
N ARG A 34 10.74 -6.34 13.62
CA ARG A 34 10.96 -5.42 12.51
C ARG A 34 12.31 -5.63 11.84
N ALA A 35 13.39 -5.76 12.64
CA ALA A 35 14.73 -6.00 12.12
C ALA A 35 14.83 -7.35 11.40
N SER A 36 14.25 -8.40 11.98
CA SER A 36 14.19 -9.73 11.35
C SER A 36 13.41 -9.70 10.02
N LEU A 37 12.28 -8.99 9.98
CA LEU A 37 11.46 -8.86 8.78
C LEU A 37 12.19 -8.08 7.67
N ASP A 38 12.82 -6.95 8.00
CA ASP A 38 13.62 -6.16 7.06
C ASP A 38 14.76 -7.02 6.50
N SER A 39 15.55 -7.68 7.35
CA SER A 39 16.65 -8.55 6.92
C SER A 39 16.19 -9.70 6.03
N ALA A 40 15.04 -10.32 6.35
CA ALA A 40 14.48 -11.42 5.54
C ALA A 40 13.96 -10.97 4.17
N LEU A 41 13.50 -9.72 4.05
CA LEU A 41 12.92 -9.18 2.82
C LEU A 41 13.94 -8.43 1.93
N THR A 42 15.10 -8.01 2.47
CA THR A 42 16.08 -7.18 1.75
C THR A 42 17.37 -7.92 1.37
N GLY A 43 17.44 -9.23 1.59
CA GLY A 43 18.60 -10.05 1.23
C GLY A 43 18.91 -10.05 -0.27
N PRO A 44 20.09 -10.55 -0.70
CA PRO A 44 20.50 -10.56 -2.11
C PRO A 44 19.54 -11.32 -3.02
N GLU A 45 18.83 -12.31 -2.47
CA GLU A 45 17.81 -13.11 -3.18
C GLU A 45 16.38 -12.50 -3.05
N ALA A 46 16.24 -11.31 -2.49
CA ALA A 46 14.94 -10.67 -2.21
C ALA A 46 14.28 -10.07 -3.46
N VAL A 47 14.27 -10.86 -4.53
CA VAL A 47 13.55 -10.53 -5.77
C VAL A 47 12.07 -10.77 -5.57
N GLN A 48 11.27 -9.84 -6.06
CA GLN A 48 9.82 -9.90 -6.03
C GLN A 48 9.26 -9.59 -7.43
N TYR A 49 8.07 -10.03 -7.71
CA TYR A 49 7.35 -9.77 -8.95
C TYR A 49 6.02 -9.09 -8.62
N LEU A 50 5.69 -8.03 -9.36
CA LEU A 50 4.37 -7.39 -9.20
C LEU A 50 3.25 -8.37 -9.51
N ARG A 51 2.38 -8.64 -8.55
CA ARG A 51 1.15 -9.43 -8.76
C ARG A 51 0.07 -8.65 -9.49
N VAL A 52 0.16 -7.33 -9.42
CA VAL A 52 -0.83 -6.40 -9.98
C VAL A 52 -0.10 -5.32 -10.75
N SER A 53 -0.71 -4.85 -11.82
CA SER A 53 -0.21 -3.66 -12.53
C SER A 53 -0.41 -2.43 -11.66
N VAL A 54 0.59 -1.56 -11.59
CA VAL A 54 0.58 -0.39 -10.73
C VAL A 54 0.88 0.89 -11.50
N HIS A 55 0.32 2.00 -11.04
CA HIS A 55 0.75 3.32 -11.44
C HIS A 55 2.01 3.69 -10.66
N VAL A 56 2.93 4.35 -11.33
CA VAL A 56 4.05 5.08 -10.73
C VAL A 56 3.66 6.54 -10.72
N THR A 57 3.58 7.16 -9.53
CA THR A 57 3.21 8.56 -9.35
C THR A 57 4.25 9.29 -8.51
N PRO A 58 4.28 10.63 -8.48
CA PRO A 58 5.00 11.36 -7.44
C PRO A 58 4.60 10.87 -6.04
N PHE A 59 5.53 10.91 -5.09
CA PHE A 59 5.27 10.50 -3.71
C PHE A 59 4.82 11.68 -2.86
N PHE A 60 3.60 12.16 -3.11
CA PHE A 60 3.02 13.30 -2.39
C PHE A 60 3.99 14.51 -2.34
N GLY A 61 4.30 15.03 -1.13
CA GLY A 61 5.24 16.15 -0.95
C GLY A 61 6.72 15.80 -1.06
N ASP A 62 7.09 14.53 -1.29
CA ASP A 62 8.49 14.11 -1.40
C ASP A 62 8.87 13.79 -2.85
N ALA A 63 9.46 14.77 -3.52
CA ALA A 63 9.87 14.66 -4.93
C ALA A 63 11.01 13.63 -5.16
N THR A 64 11.70 13.19 -4.11
CA THR A 64 12.82 12.23 -4.20
C THR A 64 12.37 10.78 -4.34
N LYS A 65 11.08 10.50 -4.26
CA LYS A 65 10.49 9.15 -4.26
C LYS A 65 9.34 9.07 -5.25
N ARG A 66 8.93 7.84 -5.59
CA ARG A 66 7.75 7.55 -6.42
C ARG A 66 6.85 6.54 -5.72
N LEU A 67 5.55 6.82 -5.68
CA LEU A 67 4.57 5.89 -5.15
C LEU A 67 4.23 4.81 -6.19
N LEU A 68 4.18 3.56 -5.75
CA LEU A 68 3.53 2.46 -6.46
C LEU A 68 2.12 2.28 -5.90
N THR A 69 1.12 2.42 -6.75
CA THR A 69 -0.26 2.21 -6.37
C THR A 69 -1.03 1.43 -7.43
N PRO A 70 -1.82 0.41 -7.04
CA PRO A 70 -2.71 -0.27 -7.99
C PRO A 70 -3.93 0.58 -8.34
N TYR A 71 -4.19 1.64 -7.57
CA TYR A 71 -5.36 2.50 -7.73
C TYR A 71 -5.04 3.72 -8.57
N ALA A 72 -6.06 4.31 -9.19
CA ALA A 72 -5.89 5.59 -9.86
C ALA A 72 -5.46 6.66 -8.84
N PRO A 73 -4.62 7.63 -9.24
CA PRO A 73 -4.12 8.64 -8.30
C PRO A 73 -5.21 9.34 -7.49
N GLU A 74 -6.33 9.66 -8.11
CA GLU A 74 -7.49 10.31 -7.49
C GLU A 74 -8.27 9.41 -6.52
N ASP A 75 -8.05 8.09 -6.56
CA ASP A 75 -8.68 7.12 -5.67
C ASP A 75 -7.76 6.71 -4.49
N VAL A 76 -6.51 7.18 -4.46
CA VAL A 76 -5.57 6.91 -3.37
C VAL A 76 -6.03 7.62 -2.10
N ARG A 77 -6.09 6.87 -0.98
CA ARG A 77 -6.56 7.33 0.34
C ARG A 77 -5.52 7.00 1.42
N LEU A 78 -4.36 7.64 1.35
CA LEU A 78 -3.26 7.44 2.30
C LEU A 78 -3.01 8.64 3.20
N LEU A 79 -3.58 9.79 2.87
CA LEU A 79 -3.33 11.05 3.54
C LEU A 79 -4.53 11.99 3.38
N ASP A 80 -4.92 12.64 4.48
CA ASP A 80 -5.93 13.69 4.48
C ASP A 80 -5.33 15.03 4.92
N ASP A 81 -5.93 16.12 4.46
CA ASP A 81 -5.63 17.45 4.94
C ASP A 81 -6.25 17.70 6.33
N THR A 82 -6.05 18.89 6.88
CA THR A 82 -6.59 19.31 8.19
C THR A 82 -8.12 19.40 8.22
N GLN A 83 -8.78 19.36 7.07
CA GLN A 83 -10.24 19.36 6.92
C GLN A 83 -10.80 17.96 6.65
N GLY A 84 -9.94 16.91 6.63
CA GLY A 84 -10.34 15.54 6.32
C GLY A 84 -10.56 15.30 4.83
N LYS A 85 -10.06 16.16 3.95
CA LYS A 85 -10.10 15.92 2.50
C LYS A 85 -8.88 15.10 2.09
N PRO A 86 -9.06 14.09 1.22
CA PRO A 86 -7.95 13.31 0.73
C PRO A 86 -6.93 14.17 -0.03
N ILE A 87 -5.66 14.01 0.32
CA ILE A 87 -4.54 14.51 -0.46
C ILE A 87 -4.13 13.38 -1.41
N HIS A 88 -4.14 13.66 -2.70
CA HIS A 88 -3.79 12.68 -3.72
C HIS A 88 -2.32 12.83 -4.13
N PRO A 89 -1.66 11.74 -4.56
CA PRO A 89 -0.37 11.86 -5.26
C PRO A 89 -0.58 12.60 -6.59
N GLY A 90 0.50 13.05 -7.19
CA GLY A 90 0.44 13.64 -8.53
C GLY A 90 -0.03 12.65 -9.60
N ALA A 91 -0.19 13.13 -10.82
CA ALA A 91 -0.59 12.31 -11.96
C ALA A 91 0.35 11.12 -12.17
N ALA A 92 -0.17 10.01 -12.71
CA ALA A 92 0.63 8.84 -13.03
C ALA A 92 1.65 9.18 -14.13
N GLU A 93 2.92 8.87 -13.88
CA GLU A 93 4.04 9.07 -14.82
C GLU A 93 4.14 7.89 -15.80
N ARG A 94 3.89 6.67 -15.31
CA ARG A 94 3.91 5.43 -16.07
C ARG A 94 3.16 4.31 -15.36
N ILE A 95 2.99 3.19 -16.06
CA ILE A 95 2.49 1.93 -15.51
C ILE A 95 3.65 0.93 -15.45
N LEU A 96 3.78 0.22 -14.32
CA LEU A 96 4.54 -1.01 -14.23
C LEU A 96 3.55 -2.17 -14.29
N PRO A 97 3.65 -3.05 -15.29
CA PRO A 97 2.72 -4.16 -15.46
C PRO A 97 2.93 -5.25 -14.41
N ALA A 98 1.89 -6.04 -14.15
CA ALA A 98 2.02 -7.30 -13.43
C ALA A 98 3.13 -8.18 -14.06
N GLY A 99 3.92 -8.86 -13.23
CA GLY A 99 5.11 -9.61 -13.65
C GLY A 99 6.40 -8.79 -13.67
N THR A 100 6.35 -7.45 -13.50
CA THR A 100 7.58 -6.65 -13.39
C THR A 100 8.42 -7.11 -12.21
N LYS A 101 9.71 -7.32 -12.45
CA LYS A 101 10.69 -7.77 -11.47
C LYS A 101 11.21 -6.59 -10.66
N LEU A 102 11.08 -6.68 -9.35
CA LEU A 102 11.49 -5.66 -8.39
C LEU A 102 12.40 -6.28 -7.33
N ARG A 103 13.16 -5.43 -6.63
CA ARG A 103 13.92 -5.78 -5.43
C ARG A 103 13.49 -4.91 -4.28
N ILE A 104 13.23 -5.53 -3.12
CA ILE A 104 13.04 -4.78 -1.87
C ILE A 104 14.41 -4.36 -1.37
N THR A 105 14.60 -3.07 -1.16
CA THR A 105 15.87 -2.49 -0.70
C THR A 105 15.84 -2.07 0.77
N LYS A 106 14.66 -1.81 1.32
CA LYS A 106 14.46 -1.43 2.72
C LYS A 106 12.99 -1.62 3.11
N VAL A 107 12.74 -2.00 4.36
CA VAL A 107 11.43 -1.91 5.00
C VAL A 107 11.52 -0.93 6.16
N GLU A 108 10.70 0.11 6.15
CA GLU A 108 10.76 1.18 7.14
C GLU A 108 9.44 1.31 7.90
N PHE A 109 9.52 1.10 9.21
CA PHE A 109 8.37 1.19 10.10
C PHE A 109 8.26 2.59 10.72
N PRO A 110 7.02 3.09 10.95
CA PRO A 110 6.79 4.43 11.49
C PRO A 110 7.07 4.50 13.01
N THR A 111 8.35 4.39 13.39
CA THR A 111 8.80 4.68 14.75
C THR A 111 8.71 6.18 15.03
N SER A 112 8.76 6.59 16.29
CA SER A 112 8.73 8.01 16.66
C SER A 112 9.76 8.84 15.91
N TRP A 113 11.00 8.33 15.82
CA TRP A 113 12.10 8.98 15.11
C TRP A 113 11.83 9.09 13.61
N VAL A 114 11.50 7.98 12.96
CA VAL A 114 11.22 7.91 11.51
C VAL A 114 10.08 8.85 11.12
N VAL A 115 9.02 8.93 11.93
CA VAL A 115 7.90 9.83 11.66
C VAL A 115 8.33 11.31 11.70
N THR A 116 9.30 11.69 12.54
CA THR A 116 9.81 13.07 12.58
C THR A 116 10.69 13.42 11.40
N GLU A 117 11.44 12.47 10.87
CA GLU A 117 12.34 12.66 9.71
C GLU A 117 11.61 12.70 8.36
N ARG A 118 10.45 12.03 8.25
CA ARG A 118 9.71 11.97 7.00
C ARG A 118 9.13 13.32 6.61
N VAL A 119 9.16 13.62 5.31
CA VAL A 119 8.63 14.87 4.74
C VAL A 119 7.16 15.04 5.13
N LEU A 120 6.79 16.27 5.50
CA LEU A 120 5.40 16.64 5.75
C LEU A 120 4.57 16.38 4.47
N TYR A 121 3.29 16.10 4.64
CA TYR A 121 2.40 15.74 3.54
C TYR A 121 2.80 14.44 2.79
N THR A 122 3.38 13.48 3.52
CA THR A 122 3.51 12.09 3.09
C THR A 122 2.78 11.18 4.09
N PRO A 123 2.46 9.92 3.77
CA PRO A 123 1.84 8.98 4.72
C PRO A 123 2.83 8.54 5.81
N ARG A 124 3.23 9.50 6.67
CA ARG A 124 4.33 9.39 7.64
C ARG A 124 4.14 8.28 8.66
N THR A 125 2.89 7.97 8.99
CA THR A 125 2.52 6.99 10.03
C THR A 125 2.26 5.58 9.50
N TRP A 126 2.54 5.36 8.21
CA TRP A 126 2.37 4.08 7.54
C TRP A 126 3.72 3.37 7.35
N PRO A 127 3.78 2.02 7.33
CA PRO A 127 4.96 1.28 6.90
C PRO A 127 5.27 1.55 5.42
N TRP A 128 6.55 1.75 5.11
CA TRP A 128 7.05 1.96 3.76
C TRP A 128 7.96 0.82 3.33
N VAL A 129 7.70 0.26 2.15
CA VAL A 129 8.57 -0.70 1.47
C VAL A 129 9.24 0.02 0.31
N TYR A 130 10.55 0.09 0.36
CA TYR A 130 11.40 0.67 -0.68
C TYR A 130 11.71 -0.40 -1.71
N LEU A 131 11.51 -0.09 -2.97
CA LEU A 131 11.67 -1.00 -4.09
C LEU A 131 12.53 -0.36 -5.17
N LYS A 132 13.24 -1.22 -5.91
CA LYS A 132 13.97 -0.86 -7.12
C LYS A 132 13.54 -1.81 -8.24
N GLU A 133 13.34 -1.28 -9.44
CA GLU A 133 13.06 -2.08 -10.63
C GLU A 133 14.36 -2.74 -11.11
N GLU A 134 14.35 -4.06 -11.27
CA GLU A 134 15.52 -4.82 -11.74
C GLU A 134 15.77 -4.54 -13.22
N GLY A 135 17.02 -4.22 -13.54
CA GLY A 135 17.43 -3.88 -14.92
C GLY A 135 17.08 -2.47 -15.39
N ALA A 136 16.38 -1.67 -14.57
CA ALA A 136 16.15 -0.27 -14.87
C ALA A 136 17.35 0.61 -14.50
N PRO A 137 17.54 1.76 -15.17
CA PRO A 137 18.53 2.76 -14.76
C PRO A 137 18.32 3.21 -13.30
N GLU A 138 19.35 3.73 -12.69
CA GLU A 138 19.24 4.36 -11.37
C GLU A 138 18.25 5.52 -11.40
N GLY A 139 17.39 5.55 -10.39
CA GLY A 139 16.33 6.55 -10.29
C GLY A 139 15.77 6.65 -8.86
N PRO A 140 14.76 7.49 -8.65
CA PRO A 140 14.10 7.59 -7.37
C PRO A 140 13.58 6.22 -6.90
N PRO A 141 13.72 5.89 -5.59
CA PRO A 141 13.18 4.67 -5.05
C PRO A 141 11.65 4.62 -5.23
N LEU A 142 11.15 3.44 -5.54
CA LEU A 142 9.72 3.15 -5.65
C LEU A 142 9.20 2.78 -4.27
N MET A 143 8.06 3.36 -3.89
CA MET A 143 7.49 3.23 -2.55
C MET A 143 6.18 2.47 -2.59
N LEU A 144 6.10 1.32 -1.94
CA LEU A 144 4.83 0.69 -1.60
C LEU A 144 4.49 1.02 -0.15
N VAL A 145 3.33 1.64 0.06
CA VAL A 145 2.84 2.02 1.40
C VAL A 145 1.84 0.97 1.85
N LEU A 146 2.09 0.36 3.01
CA LEU A 146 1.24 -0.69 3.58
C LEU A 146 0.38 -0.13 4.72
N PRO A 147 -0.77 -0.76 5.05
CA PRO A 147 -1.65 -0.33 6.14
C PRO A 147 -0.92 -0.17 7.49
N PRO A 148 -1.36 0.78 8.35
CA PRO A 148 -0.63 1.09 9.59
C PRO A 148 -0.78 0.03 10.69
N ASN A 149 -1.80 -0.83 10.63
CA ASN A 149 -2.17 -1.74 11.72
C ASN A 149 -1.53 -3.14 11.62
N LEU A 150 -0.32 -3.23 11.05
CA LEU A 150 0.41 -4.48 10.91
C LEU A 150 1.26 -4.70 12.15
N GLU A 151 0.77 -5.52 13.09
CA GLU A 151 1.39 -5.73 14.40
C GLU A 151 2.34 -6.94 14.42
N ARG A 152 2.15 -7.91 13.50
CA ARG A 152 2.93 -9.13 13.41
C ARG A 152 3.61 -9.26 12.05
N PRO A 153 4.77 -9.94 11.97
CA PRO A 153 5.46 -10.20 10.70
C PRO A 153 4.59 -10.92 9.66
N GLU A 154 3.71 -11.82 10.11
CA GLU A 154 2.79 -12.57 9.25
C GLU A 154 1.75 -11.67 8.60
N ASP A 155 1.18 -10.73 9.36
CA ASP A 155 0.21 -9.75 8.84
C ASP A 155 0.87 -8.86 7.78
N PHE A 156 2.12 -8.44 8.04
CA PHE A 156 2.91 -7.67 7.08
C PHE A 156 3.17 -8.45 5.78
N ARG A 157 3.59 -9.71 5.88
CA ARG A 157 3.81 -10.56 4.70
C ARG A 157 2.51 -10.78 3.93
N THR A 158 1.43 -11.08 4.62
CA THR A 158 0.10 -11.28 4.00
C THR A 158 -0.33 -10.03 3.22
N GLU A 159 -0.14 -8.84 3.80
CA GLU A 159 -0.48 -7.60 3.11
C GLU A 159 0.47 -7.32 1.94
N LEU A 160 1.77 -7.56 2.11
CA LEU A 160 2.76 -7.41 1.05
C LEU A 160 2.46 -8.34 -0.15
N GLU A 161 2.05 -9.58 0.11
CA GLU A 161 1.71 -10.59 -0.89
C GLU A 161 0.45 -10.25 -1.72
N ARG A 162 -0.33 -9.27 -1.33
CA ARG A 162 -1.42 -8.75 -2.18
C ARG A 162 -0.89 -8.04 -3.41
N TYR A 163 0.34 -7.52 -3.35
CA TYR A 163 0.97 -6.70 -4.37
C TYR A 163 2.20 -7.36 -4.99
N LEU A 164 2.94 -8.13 -4.21
CA LEU A 164 4.21 -8.73 -4.59
C LEU A 164 4.18 -10.26 -4.46
N SER A 165 5.00 -10.93 -5.24
CA SER A 165 5.18 -12.39 -5.20
C SER A 165 6.66 -12.72 -5.28
N PRO A 166 7.17 -13.65 -4.44
CA PRO A 166 8.52 -14.17 -4.61
C PRO A 166 8.64 -15.11 -5.82
N ARG A 167 7.51 -15.51 -6.41
CA ARG A 167 7.45 -16.39 -7.58
C ARG A 167 7.15 -15.58 -8.82
N GLU A 168 7.85 -15.91 -9.90
CA GLU A 168 7.61 -15.34 -11.22
C GLU A 168 6.18 -15.65 -11.71
N LEU A 169 5.55 -14.67 -12.37
CA LEU A 169 4.17 -14.76 -12.84
C LEU A 169 4.06 -15.03 -14.35
N THR A 170 5.18 -15.31 -15.02
CA THR A 170 5.23 -15.48 -16.48
C THR A 170 4.23 -16.52 -16.95
N ALA A 171 4.21 -17.70 -16.33
CA ALA A 171 3.29 -18.77 -16.73
C ALA A 171 1.81 -18.39 -16.56
N GLN A 172 1.47 -17.64 -15.49
CA GLN A 172 0.11 -17.17 -15.25
C GLN A 172 -0.32 -16.13 -16.29
N LEU A 173 0.60 -15.21 -16.64
CA LEU A 173 0.35 -14.18 -17.64
C LEU A 173 0.26 -14.76 -19.06
N GLU A 174 1.10 -15.75 -19.39
CA GLU A 174 1.08 -16.40 -20.70
C GLU A 174 -0.17 -17.28 -20.91
N ALA A 175 -0.77 -17.79 -19.85
CA ALA A 175 -2.04 -18.52 -19.91
C ALA A 175 -3.26 -17.62 -20.19
N LEU A 176 -3.13 -16.30 -20.09
CA LEU A 176 -4.21 -15.36 -20.40
C LEU A 176 -4.38 -15.18 -21.91
N PRO A 177 -5.63 -15.04 -22.40
CA PRO A 177 -5.86 -14.61 -23.76
C PRO A 177 -5.14 -13.28 -24.09
N PRO A 178 -4.63 -13.08 -25.31
CA PRO A 178 -3.87 -11.87 -25.67
C PRO A 178 -4.54 -10.56 -25.28
N ALA A 179 -5.82 -10.40 -25.58
CA ALA A 179 -6.59 -9.20 -25.23
C ALA A 179 -6.67 -8.95 -23.70
N VAL A 180 -6.78 -10.04 -22.90
CA VAL A 180 -6.79 -9.96 -21.44
C VAL A 180 -5.40 -9.60 -20.93
N LYS A 181 -4.35 -10.20 -21.48
CA LYS A 181 -2.96 -9.91 -21.11
C LYS A 181 -2.62 -8.43 -21.37
N ASP A 182 -3.01 -7.90 -22.52
CA ASP A 182 -2.80 -6.49 -22.87
C ASP A 182 -3.64 -5.54 -21.97
N ALA A 183 -4.85 -5.95 -21.62
CA ALA A 183 -5.68 -5.22 -20.67
C ALA A 183 -5.04 -5.17 -19.26
N VAL A 184 -4.50 -6.29 -18.77
CA VAL A 184 -3.75 -6.36 -17.49
C VAL A 184 -2.56 -5.41 -17.52
N LYS A 185 -1.73 -5.46 -18.58
CA LYS A 185 -0.55 -4.59 -18.71
C LYS A 185 -0.92 -3.11 -18.72
N GLY A 186 -2.01 -2.76 -19.39
CA GLY A 186 -2.49 -1.38 -19.52
C GLY A 186 -3.44 -0.94 -18.41
N LYS A 187 -3.64 -1.72 -17.35
CA LYS A 187 -4.58 -1.46 -16.26
C LYS A 187 -6.02 -1.20 -16.74
N ARG A 188 -6.44 -1.93 -17.77
CA ARG A 188 -7.78 -1.84 -18.34
C ARG A 188 -8.57 -3.11 -18.04
N LEU A 189 -9.88 -3.03 -18.13
CA LEU A 189 -10.76 -4.18 -18.06
C LEU A 189 -11.35 -4.48 -19.44
N VAL A 190 -11.64 -5.75 -19.67
CA VAL A 190 -12.38 -6.23 -20.87
C VAL A 190 -13.49 -7.17 -20.42
N ALA A 191 -14.57 -7.22 -21.18
CA ALA A 191 -15.70 -8.09 -20.86
C ALA A 191 -15.25 -9.56 -20.73
N ASN A 192 -15.90 -10.30 -19.84
CA ASN A 192 -15.61 -11.71 -19.56
C ASN A 192 -14.18 -12.01 -19.04
N MET A 193 -13.47 -10.98 -18.55
CA MET A 193 -12.15 -11.11 -17.96
C MET A 193 -12.20 -12.01 -16.71
N PRO A 194 -11.29 -12.99 -16.55
CA PRO A 194 -11.24 -13.81 -15.33
C PRO A 194 -10.99 -12.97 -14.08
N LEU A 195 -11.55 -13.37 -12.94
CA LEU A 195 -11.41 -12.69 -11.64
C LEU A 195 -9.96 -12.34 -11.29
N ASP A 196 -9.04 -13.30 -11.47
CA ASP A 196 -7.63 -13.06 -11.15
C ASP A 196 -7.01 -12.02 -12.09
N ALA A 197 -7.40 -11.99 -13.37
CA ALA A 197 -6.94 -10.98 -14.30
C ALA A 197 -7.52 -9.58 -13.97
N VAL A 198 -8.76 -9.50 -13.48
CA VAL A 198 -9.33 -8.24 -12.95
C VAL A 198 -8.49 -7.72 -11.78
N ARG A 199 -8.11 -8.63 -10.86
CA ARG A 199 -7.23 -8.28 -9.73
C ARG A 199 -5.83 -7.88 -10.21
N MET A 200 -5.27 -8.57 -11.20
CA MET A 200 -3.98 -8.20 -11.79
C MET A 200 -4.03 -6.80 -12.44
N ALA A 201 -5.14 -6.43 -13.07
CA ALA A 201 -5.29 -5.15 -13.75
C ALA A 201 -5.55 -3.98 -12.80
N TRP A 202 -6.53 -4.12 -11.90
CA TRP A 202 -7.01 -3.03 -11.05
C TRP A 202 -6.52 -3.10 -9.61
N GLY A 203 -5.86 -4.19 -9.21
CA GLY A 203 -5.43 -4.44 -7.84
C GLY A 203 -6.51 -5.10 -6.99
N PRO A 204 -6.22 -5.33 -5.71
CA PRO A 204 -7.18 -5.89 -4.77
C PRO A 204 -8.31 -4.90 -4.48
N PRO A 205 -9.59 -5.33 -4.48
CA PRO A 205 -10.67 -4.47 -4.05
C PRO A 205 -10.58 -4.16 -2.55
N GLU A 206 -11.12 -3.01 -2.16
CA GLU A 206 -11.25 -2.63 -0.73
C GLU A 206 -12.41 -3.40 -0.07
N VAL A 207 -13.52 -3.54 -0.78
CA VAL A 207 -14.70 -4.26 -0.31
C VAL A 207 -15.17 -5.25 -1.37
N VAL A 208 -15.51 -6.46 -0.92
CA VAL A 208 -16.14 -7.49 -1.76
C VAL A 208 -17.47 -7.87 -1.14
N ARG A 209 -18.55 -7.62 -1.85
CA ARG A 209 -19.88 -8.12 -1.51
C ARG A 209 -20.19 -9.32 -2.36
N ARG A 210 -20.64 -10.40 -1.72
CA ARG A 210 -20.97 -11.66 -2.38
C ARG A 210 -22.43 -11.97 -2.20
N THR A 211 -23.11 -12.33 -3.29
CA THR A 211 -24.49 -12.79 -3.29
C THR A 211 -24.60 -14.07 -4.10
N LEU A 212 -25.55 -14.93 -3.73
CA LEU A 212 -25.88 -16.14 -4.46
C LEU A 212 -27.31 -15.99 -5.01
N GLU A 213 -27.45 -16.10 -6.32
CA GLU A 213 -28.75 -16.03 -7.01
C GLU A 213 -28.96 -17.34 -7.79
N GLY A 214 -29.78 -18.21 -7.23
CA GLY A 214 -29.88 -19.60 -7.72
C GLY A 214 -28.56 -20.32 -7.54
N THR A 215 -27.92 -20.71 -8.64
CA THR A 215 -26.58 -21.35 -8.66
C THR A 215 -25.46 -20.35 -8.99
N SER A 216 -25.77 -19.13 -9.40
CA SER A 216 -24.78 -18.15 -9.82
C SER A 216 -24.20 -17.38 -8.63
N LYS A 217 -22.87 -17.27 -8.59
CA LYS A 217 -22.12 -16.51 -7.60
C LYS A 217 -21.83 -15.12 -8.14
N ASN A 218 -22.42 -14.11 -7.53
CA ASN A 218 -22.19 -12.72 -7.90
C ASN A 218 -21.28 -12.04 -6.88
N GLU A 219 -20.29 -11.29 -7.37
CA GLU A 219 -19.40 -10.46 -6.56
C GLU A 219 -19.45 -9.01 -7.03
N GLU A 220 -19.70 -8.07 -6.12
CA GLU A 220 -19.47 -6.64 -6.32
C GLU A 220 -18.17 -6.26 -5.63
N TRP A 221 -17.22 -5.81 -6.41
CA TRP A 221 -15.95 -5.29 -5.94
C TRP A 221 -15.95 -3.77 -5.96
N SER A 222 -15.72 -3.15 -4.79
CA SER A 222 -15.57 -1.70 -4.67
C SER A 222 -14.12 -1.37 -4.38
N TYR A 223 -13.60 -0.36 -5.06
CA TYR A 223 -12.23 0.13 -4.93
C TYR A 223 -12.18 1.39 -4.07
N PRO A 224 -10.99 1.80 -3.55
CA PRO A 224 -10.86 2.97 -2.70
C PRO A 224 -11.51 4.21 -3.33
N GLY A 225 -12.13 5.04 -2.49
CA GLY A 225 -12.89 6.20 -2.95
C GLY A 225 -14.28 5.89 -3.50
N GLY A 226 -14.64 4.61 -3.69
CA GLY A 226 -15.99 4.19 -4.11
C GLY A 226 -16.36 4.54 -5.55
N ARG A 227 -15.46 5.18 -6.31
CA ARG A 227 -15.72 5.61 -7.69
C ARG A 227 -15.71 4.46 -8.68
N ARG A 228 -14.85 3.45 -8.43
CA ARG A 228 -14.66 2.29 -9.32
C ARG A 228 -15.29 1.06 -8.71
N LYS A 229 -16.05 0.35 -9.54
CA LYS A 229 -16.68 -0.92 -9.19
C LYS A 229 -16.51 -1.94 -10.31
N ALA A 230 -16.31 -3.20 -9.93
CA ALA A 230 -16.36 -4.32 -10.85
C ALA A 230 -17.40 -5.34 -10.36
N PHE A 231 -18.20 -5.86 -11.26
CA PHE A 231 -19.23 -6.84 -10.99
C PHE A 231 -18.89 -8.13 -11.72
N LEU A 232 -18.77 -9.19 -10.96
CA LEU A 232 -18.40 -10.50 -11.49
C LEU A 232 -19.54 -11.50 -11.26
N THR A 233 -19.74 -12.36 -12.23
CA THR A 233 -20.64 -13.50 -12.16
C THR A 233 -19.82 -14.75 -12.46
N ASP A 234 -19.91 -15.75 -11.57
CA ASP A 234 -19.18 -17.02 -11.65
C ASP A 234 -17.66 -16.86 -11.96
N GLY A 235 -17.06 -15.86 -11.31
CA GLY A 235 -15.62 -15.55 -11.44
C GLY A 235 -15.23 -14.85 -12.74
N ARG A 236 -16.19 -14.31 -13.50
CA ARG A 236 -15.98 -13.58 -14.74
C ARG A 236 -16.53 -12.17 -14.64
N LEU A 237 -15.81 -11.19 -15.22
CA LEU A 237 -16.24 -9.80 -15.26
C LEU A 237 -17.47 -9.64 -16.16
N ALA A 238 -18.59 -9.30 -15.57
CA ALA A 238 -19.82 -9.00 -16.26
C ALA A 238 -19.95 -7.51 -16.60
N ARG A 239 -19.55 -6.63 -15.67
CA ARG A 239 -19.72 -5.18 -15.79
C ARG A 239 -18.66 -4.46 -14.96
N ALA A 240 -18.27 -3.27 -15.39
CA ALA A 240 -17.44 -2.36 -14.64
C ALA A 240 -17.95 -0.92 -14.76
N GLU A 241 -17.76 -0.14 -13.71
CA GLU A 241 -18.22 1.25 -13.63
C GLU A 241 -17.13 2.17 -13.06
N GLU A 242 -17.13 3.41 -13.52
CA GLU A 242 -16.39 4.51 -12.91
C GLU A 242 -17.32 5.71 -12.71
N ALA A 243 -17.42 6.18 -11.48
CA ALA A 243 -18.32 7.27 -11.10
C ALA A 243 -19.78 7.06 -11.56
N GLY A 244 -20.27 5.81 -11.49
CA GLY A 244 -21.58 5.41 -11.92
C GLY A 244 -21.78 5.29 -13.42
N LYS A 245 -20.73 5.46 -14.24
CA LYS A 245 -20.77 5.30 -15.69
C LYS A 245 -20.19 3.95 -16.09
N PRO A 246 -20.83 3.21 -17.04
CA PRO A 246 -20.27 1.97 -17.55
C PRO A 246 -18.90 2.20 -18.20
N LEU A 247 -17.96 1.30 -17.94
CA LEU A 247 -16.64 1.29 -18.57
C LEU A 247 -16.54 0.27 -19.71
N LEU A 248 -17.47 -0.67 -19.73
CA LEU A 248 -17.56 -1.70 -20.76
C LEU A 248 -18.85 -1.50 -21.57
N PRO A 249 -18.81 -1.79 -22.85
CA PRO A 249 -20.00 -1.73 -23.72
C PRO A 249 -21.09 -2.72 -23.28
#